data_56b1715d237317a9748d8b33360b4955
#
_entry.id   56b1715d237317a9748d8b33360b4955
#
_cell.length_a   1.000
_cell.length_b   1.000
_cell.length_c   1.000
_cell.angle_alpha   90.00
_cell.angle_beta   90.00
_cell.angle_gamma   90.00
#
_symmetry.space_group_name_H-M   'P 1'
#
loop_
_entity.id
_entity.type
_entity.pdbx_description
1 polymer ?
#
loop_
_entity_poly.entity_id
_entity_poly.type
_entity_poly.pdbx_seq_one_letter_code
_entity_poly.pdbx_strand_id
1 'polypeptide(L)'
;MKRTATLYFAADFTSLLGNSAIGLVLPWLVLVRTGDPAAAGLVAAASAAPGFLAAIVGGALIDRLGRRRVAILADVGSATAVALLPIVDATIGLSVGWFIALGVLGAVFDVPGMTARDALLPDVARASGMPIDRVSGIRESLFGASFLAGPLVAGAALAVLPDAAVLWLTAGCSALAALLTLALPRAVGATPVEAGPRGGWAWLRDGLGALRGSPVALATTLLAVGSVFAISPLQGVVLPVLFQELDAPALLGLTLAVFAVGLIGGSLGYGALARRIGRRRVLVTALVVSLVGLGAFAIAPIVPVAFAAAGCVGFGFGVLNPMFPVLVAERIPEVARGRVLGLQNAGYLAAFPLGVLVAGFVVSAGGVQAGAIATALVWVVIVGLALVAPGLRDLESPNAAP
;
A
#
# COMPACT_ATOMS: atom_id res chain seq x y z
N MET A 1 16.30 -21.93 -16.88
CA MET A 1 16.65 -20.52 -16.56
C MET A 1 15.43 -19.60 -16.70
N LYS A 2 14.86 -19.37 -17.90
CA LYS A 2 13.66 -18.50 -18.06
C LYS A 2 12.44 -18.97 -17.23
N ARG A 3 12.21 -20.29 -17.10
CA ARG A 3 11.09 -20.87 -16.35
C ARG A 3 11.05 -20.47 -14.88
N THR A 4 12.20 -20.36 -14.20
CA THR A 4 12.27 -19.94 -12.78
C THR A 4 11.79 -18.50 -12.60
N ALA A 5 12.28 -17.56 -13.43
CA ALA A 5 11.83 -16.18 -13.38
C ALA A 5 10.34 -16.05 -13.69
N THR A 6 9.84 -16.75 -14.73
CA THR A 6 8.40 -16.74 -15.08
C THR A 6 7.53 -17.26 -13.94
N LEU A 7 7.91 -18.39 -13.30
CA LEU A 7 7.17 -18.92 -12.16
C LEU A 7 7.16 -17.97 -10.97
N TYR A 8 8.30 -17.34 -10.67
CA TYR A 8 8.40 -16.37 -9.59
C TYR A 8 7.51 -15.14 -9.87
N PHE A 9 7.64 -14.55 -11.05
CA PHE A 9 6.86 -13.37 -11.41
C PHE A 9 5.35 -13.67 -11.51
N ALA A 10 4.98 -14.83 -12.00
CA ALA A 10 3.58 -15.25 -12.02
C ALA A 10 3.02 -15.43 -10.59
N ALA A 11 3.79 -16.08 -9.70
CA ALA A 11 3.42 -16.24 -8.31
C ALA A 11 3.29 -14.89 -7.59
N ASP A 12 4.27 -14.00 -7.75
CA ASP A 12 4.27 -12.68 -7.14
C ASP A 12 3.11 -11.81 -7.64
N PHE A 13 2.91 -11.74 -8.96
CA PHE A 13 1.80 -11.01 -9.56
C PHE A 13 0.44 -11.51 -9.09
N THR A 14 0.23 -12.83 -9.05
CA THR A 14 -1.05 -13.42 -8.64
C THR A 14 -1.33 -13.14 -7.16
N SER A 15 -0.32 -13.22 -6.29
CA SER A 15 -0.44 -12.86 -4.87
C SER A 15 -0.76 -11.37 -4.70
N LEU A 16 0.00 -10.49 -5.37
CA LEU A 16 -0.23 -9.04 -5.33
C LEU A 16 -1.61 -8.65 -5.87
N LEU A 17 -2.07 -9.31 -6.92
CA LEU A 17 -3.40 -9.09 -7.50
C LEU A 17 -4.50 -9.45 -6.50
N GLY A 18 -4.39 -10.60 -5.83
CA GLY A 18 -5.31 -11.02 -4.78
C GLY A 18 -5.34 -10.03 -3.61
N ASN A 19 -4.17 -9.62 -3.12
CA ASN A 19 -4.06 -8.65 -2.03
C ASN A 19 -4.61 -7.26 -2.42
N SER A 20 -4.39 -6.82 -3.64
CA SER A 20 -4.93 -5.57 -4.14
C SER A 20 -6.45 -5.62 -4.33
N ALA A 21 -6.98 -6.76 -4.76
CA ALA A 21 -8.41 -6.99 -4.92
C ALA A 21 -9.12 -7.01 -3.55
N ILE A 22 -8.59 -7.75 -2.55
CA ILE A 22 -9.18 -7.81 -1.21
C ILE A 22 -9.18 -6.44 -0.52
N GLY A 23 -8.23 -5.57 -0.84
CA GLY A 23 -8.18 -4.20 -0.37
C GLY A 23 -9.40 -3.35 -0.76
N LEU A 24 -10.07 -3.68 -1.87
CA LEU A 24 -11.36 -3.10 -2.26
C LEU A 24 -12.54 -3.93 -1.69
N VAL A 25 -12.49 -5.27 -1.83
CA VAL A 25 -13.60 -6.17 -1.53
C VAL A 25 -13.94 -6.15 -0.04
N LEU A 26 -12.93 -6.14 0.85
CA LEU A 26 -13.16 -6.23 2.29
C LEU A 26 -13.91 -5.00 2.85
N PRO A 27 -13.48 -3.74 2.61
CA PRO A 27 -14.26 -2.57 3.03
C PRO A 27 -15.68 -2.55 2.43
N TRP A 28 -15.82 -2.91 1.15
CA TRP A 28 -17.10 -3.02 0.48
C TRP A 28 -18.04 -3.98 1.19
N LEU A 29 -17.57 -5.21 1.47
CA LEU A 29 -18.37 -6.21 2.16
C LEU A 29 -18.77 -5.82 3.57
N VAL A 30 -17.86 -5.19 4.32
CA VAL A 30 -18.20 -4.68 5.66
C VAL A 30 -19.34 -3.67 5.55
N LEU A 31 -19.27 -2.74 4.59
CA LEU A 31 -20.32 -1.74 4.37
C LEU A 31 -21.65 -2.38 3.97
N VAL A 32 -21.64 -3.31 3.01
CA VAL A 32 -22.86 -4.02 2.55
C VAL A 32 -23.51 -4.81 3.69
N ARG A 33 -22.71 -5.46 4.57
CA ARG A 33 -23.22 -6.30 5.65
C ARG A 33 -23.64 -5.51 6.90
N THR A 34 -22.98 -4.40 7.20
CA THR A 34 -23.21 -3.64 8.44
C THR A 34 -23.95 -2.33 8.23
N GLY A 35 -23.88 -1.75 7.04
CA GLY A 35 -24.38 -0.38 6.77
C GLY A 35 -23.61 0.71 7.53
N ASP A 36 -22.49 0.36 8.20
CA ASP A 36 -21.77 1.28 9.09
C ASP A 36 -20.33 1.52 8.61
N PRO A 37 -20.00 2.74 8.13
CA PRO A 37 -18.64 3.13 7.76
C PRO A 37 -17.63 3.02 8.92
N ALA A 38 -18.07 3.20 10.18
CA ALA A 38 -17.18 3.06 11.32
C ALA A 38 -16.73 1.60 11.50
N ALA A 39 -17.58 0.62 11.19
CA ALA A 39 -17.22 -0.78 11.19
C ALA A 39 -16.11 -1.08 10.16
N ALA A 40 -16.17 -0.51 8.95
CA ALA A 40 -15.10 -0.66 7.95
C ALA A 40 -13.77 -0.09 8.45
N GLY A 41 -13.80 1.10 9.07
CA GLY A 41 -12.64 1.72 9.69
C GLY A 41 -12.05 0.87 10.83
N LEU A 42 -12.91 0.31 11.69
CA LEU A 42 -12.51 -0.55 12.81
C LEU A 42 -11.85 -1.85 12.31
N VAL A 43 -12.42 -2.50 11.30
CA VAL A 43 -11.85 -3.72 10.69
C VAL A 43 -10.47 -3.42 10.11
N ALA A 44 -10.30 -2.33 9.36
CA ALA A 44 -9.02 -1.93 8.80
C ALA A 44 -7.96 -1.67 9.90
N ALA A 45 -8.32 -0.93 10.95
CA ALA A 45 -7.42 -0.61 12.05
C ALA A 45 -7.04 -1.85 12.86
N ALA A 46 -8.01 -2.71 13.19
CA ALA A 46 -7.77 -3.93 13.95
C ALA A 46 -6.89 -4.94 13.20
N SER A 47 -7.02 -5.02 11.87
CA SER A 47 -6.19 -5.89 11.04
C SER A 47 -4.74 -5.40 10.92
N ALA A 48 -4.51 -4.09 11.03
CA ALA A 48 -3.18 -3.51 10.82
C ALA A 48 -2.21 -3.77 11.99
N ALA A 49 -2.69 -3.76 13.23
CA ALA A 49 -1.82 -3.91 14.40
C ALA A 49 -1.06 -5.26 14.43
N PRO A 50 -1.72 -6.42 14.16
CA PRO A 50 -1.01 -7.69 14.02
C PRO A 50 -0.09 -7.74 12.81
N GLY A 51 -0.43 -7.07 11.70
CA GLY A 51 0.45 -6.94 10.53
C GLY A 51 1.77 -6.24 10.87
N PHE A 52 1.74 -5.21 11.71
CA PHE A 52 2.95 -4.56 12.22
C PHE A 52 3.82 -5.51 13.05
N LEU A 53 3.22 -6.28 13.96
CA LEU A 53 3.94 -7.31 14.73
C LEU A 53 4.48 -8.41 13.82
N ALA A 54 3.72 -8.84 12.82
CA ALA A 54 4.13 -9.83 11.84
C ALA A 54 5.31 -9.36 10.98
N ALA A 55 5.42 -8.06 10.69
CA ALA A 55 6.58 -7.47 10.01
C ALA A 55 7.86 -7.63 10.85
N ILE A 56 7.78 -7.45 12.17
CA ILE A 56 8.92 -7.59 13.09
C ILE A 56 9.35 -9.06 13.20
N VAL A 57 8.39 -9.96 13.33
CA VAL A 57 8.63 -11.41 13.50
C VAL A 57 8.96 -12.09 12.17
N GLY A 58 8.48 -11.53 11.06
CA GLY A 58 8.61 -12.11 9.71
C GLY A 58 10.05 -12.34 9.30
N GLY A 59 10.96 -11.42 9.62
CA GLY A 59 12.40 -11.60 9.41
C GLY A 59 12.95 -12.83 10.12
N ALA A 60 12.65 -12.98 11.41
CA ALA A 60 13.10 -14.14 12.20
C ALA A 60 12.47 -15.47 11.72
N LEU A 61 11.25 -15.40 11.19
CA LEU A 61 10.58 -16.56 10.61
C LEU A 61 11.25 -16.98 9.29
N ILE A 62 11.61 -16.01 8.47
CA ILE A 62 12.35 -16.22 7.21
C ILE A 62 13.71 -16.85 7.49
N ASP A 63 14.43 -16.39 8.52
CA ASP A 63 15.74 -16.92 8.94
C ASP A 63 15.66 -18.38 9.38
N ARG A 64 14.56 -18.78 10.05
CA ARG A 64 14.37 -20.13 10.58
C ARG A 64 13.81 -21.13 9.56
N LEU A 65 12.81 -20.73 8.79
CA LEU A 65 12.07 -21.62 7.88
C LEU A 65 12.57 -21.54 6.43
N GLY A 66 13.27 -20.45 6.09
CA GLY A 66 13.71 -20.14 4.74
C GLY A 66 12.65 -19.39 3.93
N ARG A 67 13.12 -18.51 3.04
CA ARG A 67 12.33 -17.56 2.25
C ARG A 67 11.19 -18.21 1.46
N ARG A 68 11.50 -19.33 0.76
CA ARG A 68 10.52 -20.03 -0.08
C ARG A 68 9.39 -20.66 0.75
N ARG A 69 9.71 -21.27 1.90
CA ARG A 69 8.69 -21.89 2.77
C ARG A 69 7.78 -20.82 3.38
N VAL A 70 8.36 -19.70 3.83
CA VAL A 70 7.57 -18.58 4.39
C VAL A 70 6.63 -18.01 3.34
N ALA A 71 7.08 -17.80 2.09
CA ALA A 71 6.21 -17.34 1.01
C ALA A 71 5.04 -18.31 0.74
N ILE A 72 5.29 -19.61 0.72
CA ILE A 72 4.23 -20.63 0.53
C ILE A 72 3.24 -20.62 1.70
N LEU A 73 3.74 -20.65 2.95
CA LEU A 73 2.89 -20.65 4.14
C LEU A 73 2.06 -19.38 4.24
N ALA A 74 2.63 -18.25 3.84
CA ALA A 74 1.93 -16.97 3.78
C ALA A 74 0.77 -17.01 2.78
N ASP A 75 1.01 -17.46 1.55
CA ASP A 75 -0.05 -17.57 0.55
C ASP A 75 -1.14 -18.57 0.94
N VAL A 76 -0.79 -19.71 1.53
CA VAL A 76 -1.76 -20.71 2.03
C VAL A 76 -2.57 -20.11 3.19
N GLY A 77 -1.92 -19.41 4.12
CA GLY A 77 -2.59 -18.75 5.24
C GLY A 77 -3.54 -17.64 4.77
N SER A 78 -3.10 -16.80 3.82
CA SER A 78 -3.91 -15.76 3.20
C SER A 78 -5.10 -16.36 2.44
N ALA A 79 -4.88 -17.39 1.61
CA ALA A 79 -5.95 -18.10 0.91
C ALA A 79 -6.98 -18.67 1.89
N THR A 80 -6.52 -19.26 3.01
CA THR A 80 -7.40 -19.80 4.05
C THR A 80 -8.19 -18.70 4.73
N ALA A 81 -7.56 -17.59 5.13
CA ALA A 81 -8.22 -16.47 5.78
C ALA A 81 -9.34 -15.88 4.90
N VAL A 82 -9.06 -15.69 3.61
CA VAL A 82 -10.04 -15.16 2.65
C VAL A 82 -11.14 -16.18 2.34
N ALA A 83 -10.81 -17.48 2.18
CA ALA A 83 -11.79 -18.54 1.91
C ALA A 83 -12.75 -18.78 3.09
N LEU A 84 -12.29 -18.53 4.32
CA LEU A 84 -13.14 -18.62 5.50
C LEU A 84 -14.24 -17.55 5.52
N LEU A 85 -14.05 -16.39 4.89
CA LEU A 85 -15.10 -15.35 4.82
C LEU A 85 -16.40 -15.86 4.21
N PRO A 86 -16.43 -16.38 2.96
CA PRO A 86 -17.67 -16.88 2.39
C PRO A 86 -18.21 -18.14 3.10
N ILE A 87 -17.35 -18.95 3.72
CA ILE A 87 -17.79 -20.13 4.49
C ILE A 87 -18.52 -19.68 5.76
N VAL A 88 -17.96 -18.72 6.51
CA VAL A 88 -18.59 -18.16 7.70
C VAL A 88 -19.89 -17.45 7.34
N ASP A 89 -19.90 -16.69 6.23
CA ASP A 89 -21.10 -16.01 5.75
C ASP A 89 -22.25 -17.00 5.47
N ALA A 90 -21.94 -18.10 4.81
CA ALA A 90 -22.94 -19.12 4.46
C ALA A 90 -23.44 -19.95 5.64
N THR A 91 -22.68 -20.04 6.75
CA THR A 91 -22.99 -20.93 7.89
C THR A 91 -23.60 -20.22 9.06
N ILE A 92 -22.98 -19.14 9.51
CA ILE A 92 -23.35 -18.42 10.75
C ILE A 92 -23.53 -16.91 10.54
N GLY A 93 -23.28 -16.41 9.32
CA GLY A 93 -23.29 -15.00 8.98
C GLY A 93 -22.03 -14.24 9.40
N LEU A 94 -21.64 -13.24 8.61
CA LEU A 94 -20.50 -12.38 8.89
C LEU A 94 -20.89 -11.25 9.83
N SER A 95 -20.30 -11.24 11.01
CA SER A 95 -20.31 -10.10 11.95
C SER A 95 -19.02 -9.30 11.85
N VAL A 96 -18.99 -8.08 12.42
CA VAL A 96 -17.77 -7.25 12.51
C VAL A 96 -16.64 -8.01 13.20
N GLY A 97 -16.94 -8.83 14.20
CA GLY A 97 -15.95 -9.69 14.87
C GLY A 97 -15.29 -10.70 13.94
N TRP A 98 -16.04 -11.30 13.02
CA TRP A 98 -15.49 -12.22 12.03
C TRP A 98 -14.64 -11.50 10.98
N PHE A 99 -15.07 -10.33 10.51
CA PHE A 99 -14.23 -9.51 9.62
C PHE A 99 -12.90 -9.14 10.28
N ILE A 100 -12.92 -8.75 11.55
CA ILE A 100 -11.69 -8.46 12.31
C ILE A 100 -10.83 -9.73 12.45
N ALA A 101 -11.39 -10.84 12.90
CA ALA A 101 -10.65 -12.07 13.16
C ALA A 101 -9.97 -12.60 11.87
N LEU A 102 -10.70 -12.63 10.77
CA LEU A 102 -10.19 -13.12 9.49
C LEU A 102 -9.27 -12.10 8.81
N GLY A 103 -9.53 -10.79 8.96
CA GLY A 103 -8.63 -9.72 8.51
C GLY A 103 -7.29 -9.74 9.26
N VAL A 104 -7.32 -9.95 10.59
CA VAL A 104 -6.12 -10.17 11.41
C VAL A 104 -5.36 -11.40 10.94
N LEU A 105 -6.06 -12.52 10.72
CA LEU A 105 -5.45 -13.76 10.25
C LEU A 105 -4.75 -13.53 8.89
N GLY A 106 -5.40 -12.85 7.92
CA GLY A 106 -4.81 -12.50 6.64
C GLY A 106 -3.55 -11.64 6.81
N ALA A 107 -3.61 -10.56 7.58
CA ALA A 107 -2.51 -9.64 7.79
C ALA A 107 -1.27 -10.29 8.43
N VAL A 108 -1.46 -11.25 9.33
CA VAL A 108 -0.37 -12.03 9.96
C VAL A 108 0.40 -12.84 8.92
N PHE A 109 -0.24 -13.28 7.85
CA PHE A 109 0.41 -14.03 6.77
C PHE A 109 0.92 -13.14 5.64
N ASP A 110 0.17 -12.12 5.23
CA ASP A 110 0.50 -11.30 4.06
C ASP A 110 1.83 -10.55 4.20
N VAL A 111 2.07 -9.94 5.37
CA VAL A 111 3.28 -9.12 5.59
C VAL A 111 4.57 -9.93 5.55
N PRO A 112 4.70 -11.07 6.25
CA PRO A 112 5.85 -11.96 6.09
C PRO A 112 6.00 -12.53 4.69
N GLY A 113 4.87 -12.79 4.00
CA GLY A 113 4.85 -13.28 2.62
C GLY A 113 5.49 -12.31 1.65
N MET A 114 5.11 -11.03 1.71
CA MET A 114 5.72 -9.96 0.90
C MET A 114 7.23 -9.86 1.16
N THR A 115 7.64 -9.82 2.43
CA THR A 115 9.05 -9.76 2.82
C THR A 115 9.84 -10.98 2.32
N ALA A 116 9.25 -12.18 2.39
CA ALA A 116 9.88 -13.40 1.90
C ALA A 116 10.07 -13.41 0.38
N ARG A 117 9.09 -12.87 -0.38
CA ARG A 117 9.19 -12.72 -1.83
C ARG A 117 10.28 -11.72 -2.22
N ASP A 118 10.37 -10.57 -1.54
CA ASP A 118 11.47 -9.62 -1.74
C ASP A 118 12.83 -10.26 -1.49
N ALA A 119 12.93 -11.04 -0.44
CA ALA A 119 14.14 -11.76 -0.10
C ALA A 119 14.53 -12.87 -1.11
N LEU A 120 13.60 -13.35 -1.97
CA LEU A 120 13.88 -14.31 -3.03
C LEU A 120 14.49 -13.68 -4.30
N LEU A 121 14.40 -12.37 -4.49
CA LEU A 121 14.88 -11.68 -5.71
C LEU A 121 16.32 -12.02 -6.09
N PRO A 122 17.33 -12.02 -5.17
CA PRO A 122 18.69 -12.39 -5.52
C PRO A 122 18.83 -13.85 -5.98
N ASP A 123 18.04 -14.75 -5.40
CA ASP A 123 18.06 -16.16 -5.76
C ASP A 123 17.46 -16.41 -7.14
N VAL A 124 16.37 -15.69 -7.46
CA VAL A 124 15.73 -15.70 -8.78
C VAL A 124 16.66 -15.11 -9.84
N ALA A 125 17.35 -14.00 -9.54
CA ALA A 125 18.33 -13.39 -10.44
C ALA A 125 19.44 -14.38 -10.79
N ARG A 126 20.05 -15.04 -9.79
CA ARG A 126 21.08 -16.08 -9.97
C ARG A 126 20.56 -17.28 -10.77
N ALA A 127 19.38 -17.80 -10.40
CA ALA A 127 18.80 -18.99 -11.04
C ALA A 127 18.35 -18.74 -12.48
N SER A 128 17.96 -17.51 -12.82
CA SER A 128 17.53 -17.12 -14.15
C SER A 128 18.66 -16.59 -15.06
N GLY A 129 19.80 -16.20 -14.46
CA GLY A 129 20.89 -15.52 -15.16
C GLY A 129 20.57 -14.08 -15.53
N MET A 130 19.56 -13.47 -14.91
CA MET A 130 19.18 -12.09 -15.13
C MET A 130 19.90 -11.16 -14.15
N PRO A 131 20.30 -9.94 -14.55
CA PRO A 131 20.78 -8.93 -13.63
C PRO A 131 19.71 -8.63 -12.55
N ILE A 132 20.15 -8.42 -11.30
CA ILE A 132 19.24 -8.14 -10.17
C ILE A 132 18.39 -6.90 -10.43
N ASP A 133 18.95 -5.86 -11.04
CA ASP A 133 18.23 -4.61 -11.36
C ASP A 133 17.05 -4.89 -12.31
N ARG A 134 17.22 -5.80 -13.25
CA ARG A 134 16.15 -6.19 -14.19
C ARG A 134 15.06 -7.00 -13.49
N VAL A 135 15.45 -7.91 -12.59
CA VAL A 135 14.48 -8.70 -11.81
C VAL A 135 13.66 -7.79 -10.89
N SER A 136 14.33 -6.86 -10.19
CA SER A 136 13.68 -5.87 -9.33
C SER A 136 12.78 -4.93 -10.14
N GLY A 137 13.24 -4.44 -11.29
CA GLY A 137 12.43 -3.55 -12.15
C GLY A 137 11.17 -4.23 -12.69
N ILE A 138 11.24 -5.52 -13.07
CA ILE A 138 10.05 -6.29 -13.47
C ILE A 138 9.09 -6.43 -12.28
N ARG A 139 9.60 -6.77 -11.09
CA ARG A 139 8.77 -6.90 -9.89
C ARG A 139 8.04 -5.61 -9.55
N GLU A 140 8.73 -4.47 -9.58
CA GLU A 140 8.09 -3.17 -9.33
C GLU A 140 7.01 -2.84 -10.38
N SER A 141 7.25 -3.21 -11.64
CA SER A 141 6.24 -3.06 -12.70
C SER A 141 5.02 -3.94 -12.45
N LEU A 142 5.21 -5.17 -11.97
CA LEU A 142 4.13 -6.09 -11.60
C LEU A 142 3.36 -5.61 -10.38
N PHE A 143 4.05 -5.02 -9.39
CA PHE A 143 3.42 -4.38 -8.24
C PHE A 143 2.48 -3.25 -8.69
N GLY A 144 2.98 -2.33 -9.53
CA GLY A 144 2.15 -1.25 -10.11
C GLY A 144 0.97 -1.78 -10.94
N ALA A 145 1.21 -2.81 -11.76
CA ALA A 145 0.16 -3.45 -12.55
C ALA A 145 -0.91 -4.14 -11.68
N SER A 146 -0.52 -4.78 -10.58
CA SER A 146 -1.45 -5.41 -9.63
C SER A 146 -2.28 -4.37 -8.90
N PHE A 147 -1.67 -3.25 -8.53
CA PHE A 147 -2.35 -2.13 -7.87
C PHE A 147 -3.40 -1.46 -8.78
N LEU A 148 -3.15 -1.45 -10.09
CA LEU A 148 -4.10 -0.99 -11.10
C LEU A 148 -5.19 -2.04 -11.38
N ALA A 149 -4.78 -3.29 -11.63
CA ALA A 149 -5.68 -4.35 -12.08
C ALA A 149 -6.56 -4.92 -10.96
N GLY A 150 -6.04 -4.98 -9.72
CA GLY A 150 -6.75 -5.56 -8.58
C GLY A 150 -8.13 -4.92 -8.33
N PRO A 151 -8.19 -3.60 -8.08
CA PRO A 151 -9.47 -2.91 -7.90
C PRO A 151 -10.39 -2.97 -9.11
N LEU A 152 -9.84 -2.92 -10.35
CA LEU A 152 -10.63 -3.06 -11.58
C LEU A 152 -11.31 -4.43 -11.66
N VAL A 153 -10.53 -5.49 -11.47
CA VAL A 153 -11.04 -6.87 -11.50
C VAL A 153 -12.04 -7.10 -10.37
N ALA A 154 -11.71 -6.63 -9.16
CA ALA A 154 -12.59 -6.77 -8.00
C ALA A 154 -13.91 -6.00 -8.19
N GLY A 155 -13.86 -4.74 -8.61
CA GLY A 155 -15.06 -3.92 -8.86
C GLY A 155 -15.93 -4.48 -9.98
N ALA A 156 -15.32 -4.94 -11.08
CA ALA A 156 -16.05 -5.61 -12.17
C ALA A 156 -16.65 -6.94 -11.70
N ALA A 157 -15.94 -7.72 -10.89
CA ALA A 157 -16.45 -8.98 -10.35
C ALA A 157 -17.62 -8.73 -9.39
N LEU A 158 -17.55 -7.75 -8.49
CA LEU A 158 -18.66 -7.38 -7.59
C LEU A 158 -19.91 -6.89 -8.34
N ALA A 159 -19.75 -6.35 -9.56
CA ALA A 159 -20.89 -5.92 -10.36
C ALA A 159 -21.68 -7.06 -11.02
N VAL A 160 -21.06 -8.24 -11.20
CA VAL A 160 -21.65 -9.35 -11.96
C VAL A 160 -21.73 -10.67 -11.19
N LEU A 161 -21.01 -10.79 -10.09
CA LEU A 161 -20.95 -12.00 -9.28
C LEU A 161 -21.46 -11.71 -7.86
N PRO A 162 -22.04 -12.72 -7.18
CA PRO A 162 -22.31 -12.62 -5.76
C PRO A 162 -21.03 -12.33 -4.96
N ASP A 163 -21.14 -11.56 -3.89
CA ASP A 163 -20.00 -11.18 -3.02
C ASP A 163 -19.12 -12.37 -2.62
N ALA A 164 -19.74 -13.50 -2.26
CA ALA A 164 -19.04 -14.73 -1.91
C ALA A 164 -18.19 -15.28 -3.06
N ALA A 165 -18.63 -15.17 -4.32
CA ALA A 165 -17.86 -15.64 -5.47
C ALA A 165 -16.59 -14.80 -5.68
N VAL A 166 -16.65 -13.48 -5.40
CA VAL A 166 -15.49 -12.59 -5.49
C VAL A 166 -14.43 -12.95 -4.43
N LEU A 167 -14.85 -13.34 -3.22
CA LEU A 167 -13.94 -13.83 -2.18
C LEU A 167 -13.25 -15.14 -2.60
N TRP A 168 -13.98 -16.07 -3.23
CA TRP A 168 -13.37 -17.29 -3.75
C TRP A 168 -12.36 -17.02 -4.87
N LEU A 169 -12.63 -16.05 -5.73
CA LEU A 169 -11.67 -15.61 -6.76
C LEU A 169 -10.38 -15.09 -6.11
N THR A 170 -10.50 -14.25 -5.07
CA THR A 170 -9.35 -13.69 -4.35
C THR A 170 -8.56 -14.77 -3.62
N ALA A 171 -9.24 -15.67 -2.91
CA ALA A 171 -8.62 -16.84 -2.27
C ALA A 171 -7.91 -17.74 -3.29
N GLY A 172 -8.51 -17.91 -4.48
CA GLY A 172 -7.93 -18.63 -5.60
C GLY A 172 -6.62 -18.01 -6.11
N CYS A 173 -6.51 -16.69 -6.13
CA CYS A 173 -5.26 -16.00 -6.46
C CYS A 173 -4.14 -16.37 -5.48
N SER A 174 -4.40 -16.31 -4.17
CA SER A 174 -3.40 -16.68 -3.14
C SER A 174 -3.06 -18.18 -3.20
N ALA A 175 -4.05 -19.05 -3.41
CA ALA A 175 -3.81 -20.49 -3.57
C ALA A 175 -2.96 -20.80 -4.82
N LEU A 176 -3.24 -20.14 -5.96
CA LEU A 176 -2.44 -20.25 -7.17
C LEU A 176 -1.02 -19.74 -6.96
N ALA A 177 -0.85 -18.63 -6.26
CA ALA A 177 0.48 -18.11 -5.90
C ALA A 177 1.29 -19.12 -5.08
N ALA A 178 0.66 -19.79 -4.09
CA ALA A 178 1.28 -20.87 -3.32
C ALA A 178 1.73 -22.03 -4.22
N LEU A 179 0.87 -22.50 -5.13
CA LEU A 179 1.18 -23.58 -6.07
C LEU A 179 2.33 -23.21 -7.02
N LEU A 180 2.33 -22.00 -7.57
CA LEU A 180 3.40 -21.51 -8.42
C LEU A 180 4.72 -21.39 -7.65
N THR A 181 4.68 -20.94 -6.39
CA THR A 181 5.86 -20.89 -5.51
C THR A 181 6.36 -22.31 -5.16
N LEU A 182 5.46 -23.28 -4.98
CA LEU A 182 5.79 -24.70 -4.81
C LEU A 182 6.47 -25.28 -6.06
N ALA A 183 6.13 -24.81 -7.25
CA ALA A 183 6.75 -25.26 -8.50
C ALA A 183 8.15 -24.65 -8.75
N LEU A 184 8.60 -23.68 -7.96
CA LEU A 184 9.97 -23.15 -8.04
C LEU A 184 11.01 -24.25 -7.70
N PRO A 185 12.18 -24.25 -8.36
CA PRO A 185 13.27 -25.15 -7.99
C PRO A 185 13.64 -25.02 -6.51
N ARG A 186 13.92 -26.14 -5.84
CA ARG A 186 14.29 -26.16 -4.43
C ARG A 186 15.56 -25.35 -4.09
N ALA A 187 16.41 -25.13 -5.06
CA ALA A 187 17.60 -24.28 -4.93
C ALA A 187 17.28 -22.78 -4.73
N VAL A 188 16.09 -22.33 -5.17
CA VAL A 188 15.64 -20.95 -4.96
C VAL A 188 15.17 -20.80 -3.51
N GLY A 189 15.80 -19.90 -2.77
CA GLY A 189 15.56 -19.70 -1.35
C GLY A 189 16.33 -20.64 -0.42
N ALA A 190 17.25 -21.45 -0.95
CA ALA A 190 18.11 -22.33 -0.15
C ALA A 190 19.34 -21.59 0.45
N THR A 191 19.65 -20.40 -0.03
CA THR A 191 20.80 -19.63 0.48
C THR A 191 20.51 -19.17 1.91
N PRO A 192 21.43 -19.43 2.86
CA PRO A 192 21.30 -18.90 4.22
C PRO A 192 21.11 -17.38 4.20
N VAL A 193 20.21 -16.87 5.01
CA VAL A 193 20.07 -15.44 5.21
C VAL A 193 21.19 -15.04 6.17
N GLU A 194 22.11 -14.17 5.73
CA GLU A 194 22.98 -13.50 6.69
C GLU A 194 22.09 -12.71 7.64
N ALA A 195 22.20 -13.02 8.93
CA ALA A 195 21.43 -12.34 9.97
C ALA A 195 21.75 -10.83 9.87
N GLY A 196 20.79 -10.07 9.36
CA GLY A 196 20.88 -8.63 9.35
C GLY A 196 21.01 -8.05 10.77
N PRO A 197 21.37 -6.79 10.93
CA PRO A 197 21.52 -6.18 12.24
C PRO A 197 20.25 -6.40 13.07
N ARG A 198 20.42 -7.00 14.24
CA ARG A 198 19.34 -7.35 15.17
C ARG A 198 18.48 -6.12 15.41
N GLY A 199 17.23 -6.17 14.96
CA GLY A 199 16.24 -5.16 15.27
C GLY A 199 16.05 -5.03 16.78
N GLY A 200 15.59 -3.91 17.23
CA GLY A 200 15.34 -3.67 18.65
C GLY A 200 15.22 -2.17 18.94
N TRP A 201 15.03 -1.85 20.20
CA TRP A 201 14.86 -0.46 20.64
C TRP A 201 16.04 0.44 20.25
N ALA A 202 17.26 -0.11 20.23
CA ALA A 202 18.45 0.61 19.77
C ALA A 202 18.35 1.01 18.29
N TRP A 203 17.86 0.12 17.43
CA TRP A 203 17.66 0.38 16.00
C TRP A 203 16.69 1.54 15.77
N LEU A 204 15.56 1.54 16.52
CA LEU A 204 14.55 2.59 16.46
C LEU A 204 15.13 3.95 16.94
N ARG A 205 15.84 3.95 18.06
CA ARG A 205 16.48 5.14 18.62
C ARG A 205 17.51 5.75 17.66
N ASP A 206 18.33 4.90 17.04
CA ASP A 206 19.36 5.32 16.08
C ASP A 206 18.74 5.88 14.80
N GLY A 207 17.65 5.26 14.29
CA GLY A 207 16.87 5.77 13.16
C GLY A 207 16.25 7.13 13.44
N LEU A 208 15.62 7.30 14.60
CA LEU A 208 15.08 8.58 15.07
C LEU A 208 16.18 9.63 15.27
N GLY A 209 17.34 9.23 15.79
CA GLY A 209 18.50 10.10 15.93
C GLY A 209 19.00 10.62 14.60
N ALA A 210 19.12 9.74 13.60
CA ALA A 210 19.52 10.11 12.24
C ALA A 210 18.50 11.08 11.57
N LEU A 211 17.19 10.83 11.76
CA LEU A 211 16.14 11.73 11.26
C LEU A 211 16.22 13.12 11.92
N ARG A 212 16.40 13.20 13.24
CA ARG A 212 16.51 14.46 13.97
C ARG A 212 17.76 15.25 13.57
N GLY A 213 18.81 14.55 13.16
CA GLY A 213 20.05 15.17 12.65
C GLY A 213 19.91 15.79 11.26
N SER A 214 18.81 15.48 10.51
CA SER A 214 18.57 16.03 9.18
C SER A 214 17.16 16.63 9.07
N PRO A 215 17.01 17.95 9.16
CA PRO A 215 15.70 18.60 9.02
C PRO A 215 14.98 18.28 7.72
N VAL A 216 15.72 18.08 6.62
CA VAL A 216 15.15 17.66 5.32
C VAL A 216 14.56 16.25 5.40
N ALA A 217 15.34 15.28 5.92
CA ALA A 217 14.89 13.90 6.02
C ALA A 217 13.71 13.75 6.99
N LEU A 218 13.72 14.48 8.10
CA LEU A 218 12.62 14.51 9.06
C LEU A 218 11.35 15.07 8.42
N ALA A 219 11.43 16.24 7.80
CA ALA A 219 10.29 16.88 7.14
C ALA A 219 9.74 16.02 5.99
N THR A 220 10.63 15.40 5.20
CA THR A 220 10.25 14.46 4.13
C THR A 220 9.54 13.23 4.68
N THR A 221 10.04 12.64 5.76
CA THR A 221 9.41 11.47 6.40
C THR A 221 8.05 11.82 7.00
N LEU A 222 7.94 12.95 7.70
CA LEU A 222 6.65 13.41 8.23
C LEU A 222 5.64 13.70 7.12
N LEU A 223 6.08 14.34 6.04
CA LEU A 223 5.24 14.58 4.86
C LEU A 223 4.78 13.26 4.22
N ALA A 224 5.68 12.29 4.06
CA ALA A 224 5.38 11.00 3.46
C ALA A 224 4.35 10.21 4.29
N VAL A 225 4.57 10.09 5.60
CA VAL A 225 3.65 9.41 6.52
C VAL A 225 2.32 10.16 6.63
N GLY A 226 2.36 11.49 6.75
CA GLY A 226 1.16 12.33 6.77
C GLY A 226 0.35 12.23 5.48
N SER A 227 1.03 12.11 4.34
CA SER A 227 0.35 11.93 3.04
C SER A 227 -0.41 10.61 2.98
N VAL A 228 0.17 9.51 3.48
CA VAL A 228 -0.53 8.21 3.57
C VAL A 228 -1.75 8.31 4.50
N PHE A 229 -1.59 8.95 5.67
CA PHE A 229 -2.70 9.19 6.60
C PHE A 229 -3.83 9.99 5.96
N ALA A 230 -3.51 11.04 5.18
CA ALA A 230 -4.50 11.91 4.56
C ALA A 230 -5.23 11.27 3.38
N ILE A 231 -4.58 10.37 2.61
CA ILE A 231 -5.22 9.76 1.44
C ILE A 231 -6.00 8.47 1.79
N SER A 232 -5.62 7.78 2.85
CA SER A 232 -6.25 6.52 3.24
C SER A 232 -7.77 6.64 3.49
N PRO A 233 -8.32 7.74 4.05
CA PRO A 233 -9.76 8.00 4.13
C PRO A 233 -10.48 7.89 2.78
N LEU A 234 -9.90 8.50 1.75
CA LEU A 234 -10.51 8.52 0.42
C LEU A 234 -10.68 7.11 -0.14
N GLN A 235 -9.62 6.31 -0.07
CA GLN A 235 -9.60 4.94 -0.64
C GLN A 235 -10.32 3.92 0.24
N GLY A 236 -10.18 4.03 1.56
CA GLY A 236 -10.64 3.01 2.51
C GLY A 236 -12.10 3.15 2.96
N VAL A 237 -12.67 4.37 2.91
CA VAL A 237 -14.04 4.60 3.40
C VAL A 237 -14.84 5.50 2.47
N VAL A 238 -14.34 6.69 2.13
CA VAL A 238 -15.15 7.75 1.48
C VAL A 238 -15.62 7.29 0.09
N LEU A 239 -14.72 6.80 -0.77
CA LEU A 239 -15.11 6.25 -2.07
C LEU A 239 -15.92 4.95 -1.96
N PRO A 240 -15.55 3.96 -1.13
CA PRO A 240 -16.38 2.78 -0.91
C PRO A 240 -17.82 3.11 -0.49
N VAL A 241 -18.02 4.05 0.45
CA VAL A 241 -19.37 4.46 0.89
C VAL A 241 -20.14 5.17 -0.23
N LEU A 242 -19.50 6.11 -0.94
CA LEU A 242 -20.11 6.80 -2.08
C LEU A 242 -20.64 5.81 -3.12
N PHE A 243 -19.82 4.85 -3.51
CA PHE A 243 -20.19 3.89 -4.54
C PHE A 243 -21.09 2.76 -4.04
N GLN A 244 -21.09 2.49 -2.74
CA GLN A 244 -22.04 1.58 -2.11
C GLN A 244 -23.44 2.22 -2.05
N GLU A 245 -23.56 3.52 -1.72
CA GLU A 245 -24.83 4.25 -1.78
C GLU A 245 -25.41 4.32 -3.21
N LEU A 246 -24.53 4.26 -4.23
CA LEU A 246 -24.92 4.24 -5.64
C LEU A 246 -25.13 2.82 -6.21
N ASP A 247 -24.89 1.78 -5.41
CA ASP A 247 -24.85 0.37 -5.85
C ASP A 247 -23.97 0.16 -7.11
N ALA A 248 -22.79 0.78 -7.11
CA ALA A 248 -21.91 0.86 -8.28
C ALA A 248 -20.46 0.40 -8.00
N PRO A 249 -20.23 -0.87 -7.60
CA PRO A 249 -18.89 -1.35 -7.26
C PRO A 249 -17.89 -1.31 -8.43
N ALA A 250 -18.38 -1.45 -9.67
CA ALA A 250 -17.53 -1.32 -10.86
C ALA A 250 -16.96 0.10 -10.99
N LEU A 251 -17.73 1.14 -10.65
CA LEU A 251 -17.26 2.52 -10.69
C LEU A 251 -16.24 2.80 -9.58
N LEU A 252 -16.35 2.15 -8.41
CA LEU A 252 -15.32 2.18 -7.38
C LEU A 252 -14.00 1.62 -7.92
N GLY A 253 -14.04 0.43 -8.50
CA GLY A 253 -12.86 -0.20 -9.10
C GLY A 253 -12.23 0.68 -10.18
N LEU A 254 -13.04 1.28 -11.05
CA LEU A 254 -12.58 2.20 -12.10
C LEU A 254 -11.98 3.49 -11.51
N THR A 255 -12.57 4.04 -10.45
CA THR A 255 -12.03 5.23 -9.76
C THR A 255 -10.64 4.96 -9.18
N LEU A 256 -10.45 3.81 -8.52
CA LEU A 256 -9.15 3.40 -8.00
C LEU A 256 -8.14 3.10 -9.12
N ALA A 257 -8.60 2.63 -10.27
CA ALA A 257 -7.76 2.48 -11.45
C ALA A 257 -7.32 3.82 -12.04
N VAL A 258 -8.19 4.82 -12.08
CA VAL A 258 -7.83 6.19 -12.48
C VAL A 258 -6.78 6.77 -11.53
N PHE A 259 -6.91 6.53 -10.21
CA PHE A 259 -5.89 6.89 -9.23
C PHE A 259 -4.54 6.21 -9.57
N ALA A 260 -4.54 4.90 -9.86
CA ALA A 260 -3.33 4.16 -10.19
C ALA A 260 -2.68 4.65 -11.51
N VAL A 261 -3.46 4.99 -12.52
CA VAL A 261 -2.97 5.61 -13.76
C VAL A 261 -2.31 6.96 -13.46
N GLY A 262 -2.95 7.78 -12.63
CA GLY A 262 -2.38 9.05 -12.15
C GLY A 262 -1.04 8.82 -11.43
N LEU A 263 -0.98 7.83 -10.52
CA LEU A 263 0.22 7.46 -9.77
C LEU A 263 1.38 7.07 -10.71
N ILE A 264 1.12 6.21 -11.70
CA ILE A 264 2.11 5.79 -12.70
C ILE A 264 2.57 7.00 -13.52
N GLY A 265 1.64 7.82 -14.02
CA GLY A 265 1.95 9.00 -14.81
C GLY A 265 2.80 10.02 -14.05
N GLY A 266 2.47 10.26 -12.77
CA GLY A 266 3.25 11.13 -11.89
C GLY A 266 4.66 10.60 -11.63
N SER A 267 4.80 9.29 -11.33
CA SER A 267 6.10 8.65 -11.09
C SER A 267 7.01 8.71 -12.30
N LEU A 268 6.49 8.41 -13.48
CA LEU A 268 7.25 8.50 -14.75
C LEU A 268 7.62 9.95 -15.07
N GLY A 269 6.74 10.90 -14.76
CA GLY A 269 6.95 12.32 -15.02
C GLY A 269 7.96 12.99 -14.06
N TYR A 270 8.13 12.47 -12.84
CA TYR A 270 8.94 13.09 -11.79
C TYR A 270 10.34 13.49 -12.24
N GLY A 271 11.10 12.58 -12.83
CA GLY A 271 12.49 12.84 -13.24
C GLY A 271 12.61 13.94 -14.31
N ALA A 272 11.66 14.02 -15.23
CA ALA A 272 11.62 15.07 -16.26
C ALA A 272 11.19 16.43 -15.66
N LEU A 273 10.18 16.42 -14.79
CA LEU A 273 9.73 17.62 -14.09
C LEU A 273 10.81 18.19 -13.18
N ALA A 274 11.45 17.35 -12.37
CA ALA A 274 12.48 17.78 -11.42
C ALA A 274 13.65 18.49 -12.12
N ARG A 275 14.07 17.98 -13.31
CA ARG A 275 15.11 18.63 -14.10
C ARG A 275 14.69 19.95 -14.75
N ARG A 276 13.38 20.12 -15.05
CA ARG A 276 12.90 21.33 -15.77
C ARG A 276 12.57 22.49 -14.84
N ILE A 277 11.96 22.23 -13.69
CA ILE A 277 11.41 23.27 -12.81
C ILE A 277 11.98 23.24 -11.38
N GLY A 278 12.87 22.29 -11.06
CA GLY A 278 13.45 22.10 -9.74
C GLY A 278 12.56 21.34 -8.77
N ARG A 279 13.16 20.65 -7.80
CA ARG A 279 12.48 19.71 -6.89
C ARG A 279 11.43 20.38 -6.00
N ARG A 280 11.71 21.57 -5.50
CA ARG A 280 10.75 22.29 -4.65
C ARG A 280 9.48 22.68 -5.40
N ARG A 281 9.61 23.18 -6.64
CA ARG A 281 8.42 23.50 -7.45
C ARG A 281 7.62 22.24 -7.79
N VAL A 282 8.29 21.15 -8.06
CA VAL A 282 7.65 19.82 -8.29
C VAL A 282 6.88 19.38 -7.06
N LEU A 283 7.49 19.48 -5.85
CA LEU A 283 6.81 19.19 -4.58
C LEU A 283 5.53 20.02 -4.43
N VAL A 284 5.66 21.34 -4.54
CA VAL A 284 4.51 22.25 -4.36
C VAL A 284 3.43 21.99 -5.39
N THR A 285 3.79 21.77 -6.66
CA THR A 285 2.82 21.44 -7.73
C THR A 285 2.07 20.15 -7.41
N ALA A 286 2.78 19.09 -6.99
CA ALA A 286 2.16 17.82 -6.62
C ALA A 286 1.16 17.97 -5.45
N LEU A 287 1.55 18.70 -4.42
CA LEU A 287 0.71 18.99 -3.26
C LEU A 287 -0.53 19.79 -3.65
N VAL A 288 -0.37 20.83 -4.49
CA VAL A 288 -1.48 21.69 -4.93
C VAL A 288 -2.43 20.93 -5.86
N VAL A 289 -1.92 20.13 -6.81
CA VAL A 289 -2.76 19.31 -7.69
C VAL A 289 -3.63 18.35 -6.88
N SER A 290 -3.04 17.68 -5.88
CA SER A 290 -3.80 16.80 -4.97
C SER A 290 -4.82 17.59 -4.15
N LEU A 291 -4.47 18.80 -3.69
CA LEU A 291 -5.39 19.67 -2.94
C LEU A 291 -6.58 20.12 -3.78
N VAL A 292 -6.35 20.49 -5.04
CA VAL A 292 -7.43 20.87 -5.97
C VAL A 292 -8.37 19.70 -6.20
N GLY A 293 -7.86 18.49 -6.42
CA GLY A 293 -8.67 17.29 -6.57
C GLY A 293 -9.53 17.00 -5.33
N LEU A 294 -8.90 16.96 -4.15
CA LEU A 294 -9.60 16.72 -2.88
C LEU A 294 -10.59 17.83 -2.55
N GLY A 295 -10.24 19.09 -2.81
CA GLY A 295 -11.11 20.24 -2.58
C GLY A 295 -12.36 20.22 -3.50
N ALA A 296 -12.18 19.90 -4.78
CA ALA A 296 -13.30 19.74 -5.71
C ALA A 296 -14.25 18.62 -5.26
N PHE A 297 -13.69 17.48 -4.83
CA PHE A 297 -14.48 16.37 -4.33
C PHE A 297 -15.19 16.70 -3.00
N ALA A 298 -14.56 17.46 -2.12
CA ALA A 298 -15.17 17.92 -0.87
C ALA A 298 -16.35 18.87 -1.11
N ILE A 299 -16.33 19.67 -2.21
CA ILE A 299 -17.44 20.56 -2.58
C ILE A 299 -18.58 19.76 -3.21
N ALA A 300 -18.28 18.82 -4.09
CA ALA A 300 -19.25 18.05 -4.85
C ALA A 300 -18.83 16.57 -4.96
N PRO A 301 -19.20 15.71 -4.01
CA PRO A 301 -18.84 14.28 -4.03
C PRO A 301 -19.74 13.52 -5.01
N ILE A 302 -19.60 13.81 -6.28
CA ILE A 302 -20.30 13.15 -7.38
C ILE A 302 -19.31 12.36 -8.24
N VAL A 303 -19.80 11.36 -8.97
CA VAL A 303 -18.98 10.40 -9.73
C VAL A 303 -17.94 11.06 -10.64
N PRO A 304 -18.28 12.03 -11.52
CA PRO A 304 -17.28 12.66 -12.39
C PRO A 304 -16.18 13.39 -11.62
N VAL A 305 -16.53 14.01 -10.50
CA VAL A 305 -15.57 14.71 -9.64
C VAL A 305 -14.71 13.70 -8.86
N ALA A 306 -15.27 12.56 -8.45
CA ALA A 306 -14.50 11.48 -7.82
C ALA A 306 -13.41 10.93 -8.76
N PHE A 307 -13.73 10.74 -10.06
CA PHE A 307 -12.74 10.34 -11.08
C PHE A 307 -11.64 11.39 -11.23
N ALA A 308 -12.01 12.67 -11.39
CA ALA A 308 -11.04 13.75 -11.54
C ALA A 308 -10.15 13.89 -10.30
N ALA A 309 -10.75 13.82 -9.10
CA ALA A 309 -10.03 13.86 -7.83
C ALA A 309 -9.05 12.68 -7.71
N ALA A 310 -9.50 11.46 -8.01
CA ALA A 310 -8.65 10.27 -7.98
C ALA A 310 -7.45 10.41 -8.92
N GLY A 311 -7.65 10.93 -10.14
CA GLY A 311 -6.56 11.19 -11.09
C GLY A 311 -5.59 12.25 -10.59
N CYS A 312 -6.07 13.38 -10.08
CA CYS A 312 -5.25 14.46 -9.53
C CYS A 312 -4.42 13.99 -8.32
N VAL A 313 -5.10 13.33 -7.38
CA VAL A 313 -4.44 12.81 -6.17
C VAL A 313 -3.43 11.73 -6.54
N GLY A 314 -3.80 10.78 -7.42
CA GLY A 314 -2.89 9.76 -7.92
C GLY A 314 -1.66 10.38 -8.58
N PHE A 315 -1.81 11.37 -9.45
CA PHE A 315 -0.70 12.07 -10.08
C PHE A 315 0.22 12.75 -9.05
N GLY A 316 -0.35 13.49 -8.10
CA GLY A 316 0.43 14.15 -7.06
C GLY A 316 1.24 13.14 -6.22
N PHE A 317 0.62 12.05 -5.78
CA PHE A 317 1.31 10.98 -5.07
C PHE A 317 2.35 10.27 -5.94
N GLY A 318 2.05 10.06 -7.21
CA GLY A 318 3.00 9.50 -8.17
C GLY A 318 4.28 10.32 -8.29
N VAL A 319 4.17 11.65 -8.24
CA VAL A 319 5.32 12.56 -8.22
C VAL A 319 6.07 12.50 -6.88
N LEU A 320 5.36 12.43 -5.76
CA LEU A 320 5.94 12.43 -4.42
C LEU A 320 6.67 11.12 -4.08
N ASN A 321 6.13 9.99 -4.49
CA ASN A 321 6.64 8.66 -4.16
C ASN A 321 8.13 8.45 -4.50
N PRO A 322 8.62 8.72 -5.72
CA PRO A 322 10.04 8.57 -6.04
C PRO A 322 10.91 9.66 -5.40
N MET A 323 10.35 10.82 -5.06
CA MET A 323 11.10 11.92 -4.47
C MET A 323 11.51 11.63 -3.02
N PHE A 324 10.66 11.00 -2.23
CA PHE A 324 10.93 10.76 -0.81
C PHE A 324 12.17 9.89 -0.56
N PRO A 325 12.32 8.69 -1.15
CA PRO A 325 13.52 7.90 -0.95
C PRO A 325 14.79 8.56 -1.50
N VAL A 326 14.68 9.34 -2.59
CA VAL A 326 15.84 10.10 -3.12
C VAL A 326 16.32 11.12 -2.10
N LEU A 327 15.42 11.93 -1.52
CA LEU A 327 15.79 12.93 -0.51
C LEU A 327 16.40 12.29 0.74
N VAL A 328 15.87 11.15 1.19
CA VAL A 328 16.44 10.39 2.31
C VAL A 328 17.83 9.86 1.94
N ALA A 329 18.00 9.30 0.75
CA ALA A 329 19.28 8.76 0.30
C ALA A 329 20.38 9.82 0.18
N GLU A 330 20.03 11.05 -0.19
CA GLU A 330 21.00 12.15 -0.33
C GLU A 330 21.37 12.82 1.00
N ARG A 331 20.51 12.76 2.01
CA ARG A 331 20.65 13.50 3.27
C ARG A 331 21.00 12.63 4.47
N ILE A 332 20.86 11.31 4.34
CA ILE A 332 21.14 10.36 5.41
C ILE A 332 22.37 9.51 5.04
N PRO A 333 23.36 9.39 5.96
CA PRO A 333 24.51 8.51 5.75
C PRO A 333 24.08 7.09 5.43
N GLU A 334 24.83 6.41 4.56
CA GLU A 334 24.50 5.07 4.05
C GLU A 334 24.21 4.06 5.18
N VAL A 335 25.00 4.10 6.25
CA VAL A 335 24.86 3.23 7.43
C VAL A 335 23.51 3.41 8.14
N ALA A 336 22.87 4.57 8.06
CA ALA A 336 21.61 4.90 8.72
C ALA A 336 20.39 4.82 7.79
N ARG A 337 20.59 4.78 6.44
CA ARG A 337 19.49 4.80 5.45
C ARG A 337 18.46 3.69 5.67
N GLY A 338 18.92 2.46 5.87
CA GLY A 338 18.03 1.32 6.10
C GLY A 338 17.16 1.49 7.34
N ARG A 339 17.68 2.12 8.40
CA ARG A 339 16.93 2.39 9.63
C ARG A 339 15.86 3.46 9.40
N VAL A 340 16.20 4.52 8.67
CA VAL A 340 15.27 5.62 8.35
C VAL A 340 14.16 5.15 7.43
N LEU A 341 14.48 4.41 6.36
CA LEU A 341 13.49 3.83 5.45
C LEU A 341 12.58 2.81 6.16
N GLY A 342 13.13 2.00 7.05
CA GLY A 342 12.35 1.08 7.86
C GLY A 342 11.39 1.81 8.82
N LEU A 343 11.84 2.91 9.44
CA LEU A 343 10.98 3.75 10.28
C LEU A 343 9.87 4.41 9.46
N GLN A 344 10.17 4.86 8.25
CA GLN A 344 9.20 5.43 7.31
C GLN A 344 8.14 4.38 6.91
N ASN A 345 8.57 3.15 6.58
CA ASN A 345 7.65 2.05 6.28
C ASN A 345 6.75 1.68 7.48
N ALA A 346 7.32 1.65 8.69
CA ALA A 346 6.52 1.47 9.90
C ALA A 346 5.48 2.58 10.08
N GLY A 347 5.86 3.83 9.76
CA GLY A 347 4.95 4.97 9.71
C GLY A 347 3.80 4.77 8.71
N TYR A 348 4.08 4.27 7.51
CA TYR A 348 3.04 3.97 6.50
C TYR A 348 2.07 2.89 6.97
N LEU A 349 2.59 1.80 7.56
CA LEU A 349 1.78 0.70 8.09
C LEU A 349 0.84 1.16 9.21
N ALA A 350 1.22 2.15 10.00
CA ALA A 350 0.37 2.73 11.04
C ALA A 350 -0.58 3.81 10.48
N ALA A 351 -0.10 4.66 9.58
CA ALA A 351 -0.84 5.82 9.08
C ALA A 351 -2.09 5.43 8.29
N PHE A 352 -1.98 4.41 7.42
CA PHE A 352 -3.09 3.99 6.57
C PHE A 352 -4.33 3.56 7.40
N PRO A 353 -4.26 2.58 8.30
CA PRO A 353 -5.42 2.13 9.06
C PRO A 353 -5.94 3.18 10.05
N LEU A 354 -5.06 4.02 10.60
CA LEU A 354 -5.49 5.11 11.48
C LEU A 354 -6.30 6.16 10.71
N GLY A 355 -5.89 6.50 9.50
CA GLY A 355 -6.67 7.41 8.65
C GLY A 355 -8.02 6.81 8.25
N VAL A 356 -8.06 5.54 7.88
CA VAL A 356 -9.31 4.81 7.58
C VAL A 356 -10.22 4.74 8.81
N LEU A 357 -9.67 4.45 9.98
CA LEU A 357 -10.44 4.41 11.25
C LEU A 357 -11.10 5.77 11.56
N VAL A 358 -10.32 6.86 11.52
CA VAL A 358 -10.85 8.21 11.77
C VAL A 358 -11.93 8.56 10.74
N ALA A 359 -11.69 8.26 9.46
CA ALA A 359 -12.67 8.49 8.42
C ALA A 359 -13.96 7.69 8.60
N GLY A 360 -13.86 6.45 9.08
CA GLY A 360 -15.02 5.61 9.39
C GLY A 360 -15.97 6.30 10.37
N PHE A 361 -15.45 6.85 11.45
CA PHE A 361 -16.27 7.60 12.44
C PHE A 361 -16.82 8.91 11.85
N VAL A 362 -16.03 9.66 11.08
CA VAL A 362 -16.48 10.92 10.47
C VAL A 362 -17.59 10.66 9.45
N VAL A 363 -17.43 9.64 8.60
CA VAL A 363 -18.44 9.30 7.57
C VAL A 363 -19.70 8.71 8.22
N SER A 364 -19.56 7.89 9.26
CA SER A 364 -20.71 7.37 10.01
C SER A 364 -21.53 8.49 10.65
N ALA A 365 -20.89 9.57 11.12
CA ALA A 365 -21.56 10.70 11.77
C ALA A 365 -22.15 11.72 10.79
N GLY A 366 -21.50 11.95 9.61
CA GLY A 366 -21.85 13.06 8.72
C GLY A 366 -21.92 12.71 7.23
N GLY A 367 -21.87 11.40 6.89
CA GLY A 367 -21.93 10.91 5.52
C GLY A 367 -20.66 11.18 4.69
N VAL A 368 -20.75 10.85 3.41
CA VAL A 368 -19.64 10.98 2.43
C VAL A 368 -19.10 12.41 2.36
N GLN A 369 -20.00 13.41 2.39
CA GLN A 369 -19.63 14.83 2.34
C GLN A 369 -18.71 15.22 3.51
N ALA A 370 -19.04 14.82 4.72
CA ALA A 370 -18.22 15.11 5.91
C ALA A 370 -16.84 14.43 5.82
N GLY A 371 -16.78 13.18 5.34
CA GLY A 371 -15.56 12.47 5.10
C GLY A 371 -14.66 13.13 4.05
N ALA A 372 -15.25 13.59 2.94
CA ALA A 372 -14.53 14.31 1.89
C ALA A 372 -13.96 15.65 2.39
N ILE A 373 -14.75 16.41 3.13
CA ILE A 373 -14.30 17.68 3.75
C ILE A 373 -13.17 17.42 4.74
N ALA A 374 -13.32 16.44 5.64
CA ALA A 374 -12.28 16.11 6.63
C ALA A 374 -10.97 15.71 5.94
N THR A 375 -11.04 14.87 4.90
CA THR A 375 -9.88 14.49 4.09
C THR A 375 -9.18 15.70 3.46
N ALA A 376 -9.94 16.61 2.86
CA ALA A 376 -9.41 17.84 2.26
C ALA A 376 -8.80 18.76 3.32
N LEU A 377 -9.41 18.92 4.49
CA LEU A 377 -8.87 19.74 5.58
C LEU A 377 -7.56 19.17 6.14
N VAL A 378 -7.46 17.87 6.35
CA VAL A 378 -6.21 17.23 6.75
C VAL A 378 -5.12 17.49 5.71
N TRP A 379 -5.46 17.40 4.42
CA TRP A 379 -4.51 17.69 3.35
C TRP A 379 -4.09 19.17 3.33
N VAL A 380 -5.00 20.13 3.57
CA VAL A 380 -4.68 21.56 3.72
C VAL A 380 -3.64 21.77 4.83
N VAL A 381 -3.82 21.12 5.98
CA VAL A 381 -2.87 21.20 7.10
C VAL A 381 -1.51 20.66 6.68
N ILE A 382 -1.45 19.50 6.01
CA ILE A 382 -0.20 18.89 5.55
C ILE A 382 0.48 19.79 4.53
N VAL A 383 -0.24 20.35 3.56
CA VAL A 383 0.30 21.31 2.58
C VAL A 383 0.84 22.55 3.29
N GLY A 384 0.08 23.14 4.22
CA GLY A 384 0.51 24.30 5.00
C GLY A 384 1.80 24.03 5.77
N LEU A 385 1.88 22.90 6.48
CA LEU A 385 3.09 22.49 7.19
C LEU A 385 4.28 22.26 6.24
N ALA A 386 4.04 21.63 5.08
CA ALA A 386 5.09 21.39 4.08
C ALA A 386 5.65 22.70 3.49
N LEU A 387 4.79 23.70 3.27
CA LEU A 387 5.20 25.01 2.73
C LEU A 387 6.05 25.82 3.71
N VAL A 388 5.77 25.72 5.02
CA VAL A 388 6.50 26.47 6.06
C VAL A 388 7.70 25.72 6.61
N ALA A 389 7.76 24.38 6.44
CA ALA A 389 8.85 23.55 6.97
C ALA A 389 10.23 23.96 6.42
N PRO A 390 11.18 24.36 7.27
CA PRO A 390 12.50 24.79 6.81
C PRO A 390 13.23 23.70 6.00
N GLY A 391 13.07 22.44 6.40
CA GLY A 391 13.68 21.30 5.72
C GLY A 391 13.18 21.05 4.29
N LEU A 392 12.03 21.63 3.90
CA LEU A 392 11.48 21.49 2.54
C LEU A 392 11.67 22.74 1.68
N ARG A 393 12.39 23.76 2.17
CA ARG A 393 12.66 24.98 1.40
C ARG A 393 13.78 24.81 0.39
N ASP A 394 14.81 24.05 0.73
CA ASP A 394 15.94 23.74 -0.15
C ASP A 394 16.05 22.23 -0.34
N LEU A 395 15.49 21.76 -1.46
CA LEU A 395 15.45 20.34 -1.85
C LEU A 395 16.44 20.02 -2.97
N GLU A 396 17.20 20.99 -3.45
CA GLU A 396 18.18 20.75 -4.49
C GLU A 396 19.30 19.82 -3.98
N SER A 397 19.93 19.09 -4.89
CA SER A 397 20.98 18.14 -4.53
C SER A 397 22.16 18.87 -3.87
N PRO A 398 22.69 18.37 -2.74
CA PRO A 398 23.90 18.95 -2.14
C PRO A 398 25.11 18.96 -3.07
N ASN A 399 25.10 18.08 -4.08
CA ASN A 399 26.19 17.93 -5.06
C ASN A 399 25.88 18.61 -6.41
N ALA A 400 24.78 19.30 -6.56
CA ALA A 400 24.53 20.15 -7.71
C ALA A 400 25.37 21.43 -7.54
N ALA A 401 26.65 21.35 -7.93
CA ALA A 401 27.45 22.55 -8.16
C ALA A 401 26.82 23.38 -9.29
N PRO A 402 26.90 24.72 -9.26
CA PRO A 402 26.35 25.60 -10.28
C PRO A 402 26.96 25.33 -11.65
#